data_016b088e55362448823726b5618919ab
#
_entry.id   016b088e55362448823726b5618919ab
#
_cell.length_a   1.000
_cell.length_b   1.000
_cell.length_c   1.000
_cell.angle_alpha   90.00
_cell.angle_beta   90.00
_cell.angle_gamma   90.00
#
_symmetry.space_group_name_H-M   'P 1'
#
loop_
_entity.id
_entity.type
_entity.pdbx_description
1 polymer ?
#
loop_
_entity_poly.entity_id
_entity_poly.type
_entity_poly.pdbx_seq_one_letter_code
_entity_poly.pdbx_strand_id
1 'polypeptide(L)'
;MPLSGGIFLCIIILYSFKNESFILIFSVFLIFLIGFFSDINYLSSVNWRFFFQSIILFSFVFFTETNVVSIRINFLDYYLNNFWISCFFTTFCLIIMLNGTNFIDGLNGLIISYSLIIIFILYRLNLINLFFSDINLL
;
A
#
# COMPACT_ATOMS: atom_id res chain seq x y z
N MET A 1 -23.02 8.29 4.12
CA MET A 1 -22.06 8.67 3.08
C MET A 1 -20.67 8.70 3.68
N PRO A 2 -19.77 7.80 3.37
CA PRO A 2 -18.44 7.69 4.02
C PRO A 2 -17.34 8.54 3.38
N LEU A 3 -17.66 9.42 2.41
CA LEU A 3 -16.70 10.25 1.68
C LEU A 3 -15.87 11.19 2.58
N SER A 4 -16.47 11.70 3.65
CA SER A 4 -15.78 12.60 4.59
C SER A 4 -14.64 11.94 5.36
N GLY A 5 -14.78 10.67 5.72
CA GLY A 5 -13.75 9.92 6.44
C GLY A 5 -12.51 9.68 5.59
N GLY A 6 -12.68 9.34 4.31
CA GLY A 6 -11.56 9.12 3.38
C GLY A 6 -10.74 10.39 3.13
N ILE A 7 -11.41 11.55 2.96
CA ILE A 7 -10.74 12.84 2.79
C ILE A 7 -9.93 13.21 4.04
N PHE A 8 -10.52 13.02 5.23
CA PHE A 8 -9.83 13.31 6.49
C PHE A 8 -8.60 12.42 6.70
N LEU A 9 -8.71 11.12 6.42
CA LEU A 9 -7.58 10.19 6.47
C LEU A 9 -6.49 10.56 5.46
N CYS A 10 -6.85 10.94 4.24
CA CYS A 10 -5.89 11.38 3.23
C CYS A 10 -5.08 12.59 3.71
N ILE A 11 -5.73 13.59 4.30
CA ILE A 11 -5.06 14.78 4.84
C ILE A 11 -4.10 14.40 5.97
N ILE A 12 -4.51 13.52 6.89
CA ILE A 12 -3.64 13.05 7.98
C ILE A 12 -2.43 12.31 7.44
N ILE A 13 -2.62 11.41 6.48
CA ILE A 13 -1.52 10.64 5.88
C ILE A 13 -0.55 11.59 5.18
N LEU A 14 -1.02 12.52 4.34
CA LEU A 14 -0.18 13.49 3.65
C LEU A 14 0.60 14.38 4.63
N TYR A 15 -0.01 14.74 5.75
CA TYR A 15 0.66 15.52 6.80
C TYR A 15 1.72 14.69 7.55
N SER A 16 1.40 13.46 7.90
CA SER A 16 2.30 12.56 8.64
C SER A 16 3.54 12.18 7.81
N PHE A 17 3.38 12.01 6.50
CA PHE A 17 4.48 11.66 5.58
C PHE A 17 5.16 12.87 4.93
N LYS A 18 5.00 14.07 5.48
CA LYS A 18 5.56 15.31 4.92
C LYS A 18 7.08 15.26 4.70
N ASN A 19 7.81 14.48 5.50
CA ASN A 19 9.27 14.35 5.44
C ASN A 19 9.74 13.15 4.60
N GLU A 20 8.79 12.34 4.09
CA GLU A 20 9.09 11.18 3.27
C GLU A 20 9.34 11.54 1.80
N SER A 21 9.76 10.56 1.01
CA SER A 21 10.01 10.76 -0.41
C SER A 21 8.76 11.29 -1.13
N PHE A 22 8.94 12.30 -1.98
CA PHE A 22 7.86 12.90 -2.78
C PHE A 22 7.10 11.83 -3.60
N ILE A 23 7.80 10.80 -4.07
CA ILE A 23 7.24 9.69 -4.85
C ILE A 23 6.21 8.91 -4.04
N LEU A 24 6.50 8.64 -2.75
CA LEU A 24 5.58 7.94 -1.86
C LEU A 24 4.30 8.75 -1.64
N ILE A 25 4.45 10.03 -1.30
CA ILE A 25 3.30 10.93 -1.07
C ILE A 25 2.42 11.03 -2.31
N PHE A 26 3.06 11.21 -3.48
CA PHE A 26 2.36 11.32 -4.76
C PHE A 26 1.62 10.02 -5.14
N SER A 27 2.25 8.87 -4.93
CA SER A 27 1.64 7.56 -5.21
C SER A 27 0.43 7.29 -4.31
N VAL A 28 0.53 7.56 -3.01
CA VAL A 28 -0.58 7.44 -2.06
C VAL A 28 -1.73 8.35 -2.45
N PHE A 29 -1.44 9.59 -2.83
CA PHE A 29 -2.46 10.55 -3.28
C PHE A 29 -3.18 10.07 -4.56
N LEU A 30 -2.44 9.55 -5.54
CA LEU A 30 -3.04 9.01 -6.76
C LEU A 30 -3.94 7.79 -6.49
N ILE A 31 -3.50 6.87 -5.63
CA ILE A 31 -4.32 5.70 -5.23
C ILE A 31 -5.61 6.17 -4.53
N PHE A 32 -5.50 7.17 -3.64
CA PHE A 32 -6.67 7.77 -3.00
C PHE A 32 -7.64 8.37 -4.03
N LEU A 33 -7.15 9.10 -5.03
CA LEU A 33 -7.99 9.68 -6.09
C LEU A 33 -8.74 8.60 -6.88
N ILE A 34 -8.09 7.47 -7.20
CA ILE A 34 -8.76 6.37 -7.90
C ILE A 34 -9.89 5.79 -7.04
N GLY A 35 -9.66 5.58 -5.74
CA GLY A 35 -10.69 5.15 -4.79
C GLY A 35 -11.85 6.14 -4.74
N PHE A 36 -11.56 7.42 -4.62
CA PHE A 36 -12.54 8.50 -4.57
C PHE A 36 -13.40 8.57 -5.84
N PHE A 37 -12.80 8.50 -7.03
CA PHE A 37 -13.53 8.48 -8.31
C PHE A 37 -14.35 7.20 -8.50
N SER A 38 -13.90 6.08 -7.93
CA SER A 38 -14.67 4.84 -7.90
C SER A 38 -15.93 4.98 -7.03
N ASP A 39 -15.82 5.60 -5.87
CA ASP A 39 -16.95 5.80 -4.94
C ASP A 39 -18.03 6.75 -5.50
N ILE A 40 -17.63 7.70 -6.33
CA ILE A 40 -18.56 8.61 -7.04
C ILE A 40 -19.16 7.97 -8.29
N ASN A 41 -18.86 6.69 -8.56
CA ASN A 41 -19.30 5.97 -9.78
C ASN A 41 -18.75 6.54 -11.10
N TYR A 42 -17.75 7.41 -11.06
CA TYR A 42 -17.09 7.91 -12.26
C TYR A 42 -16.22 6.85 -12.92
N LEU A 43 -15.55 6.02 -12.11
CA LEU A 43 -14.79 4.83 -12.50
C LEU A 43 -15.56 3.56 -12.08
N SER A 44 -16.71 3.34 -12.68
CA SER A 44 -17.61 2.23 -12.35
C SER A 44 -17.05 0.86 -12.74
N SER A 45 -16.13 0.78 -13.72
CA SER A 45 -15.57 -0.49 -14.15
C SER A 45 -14.38 -0.91 -13.28
N VAL A 46 -14.49 -2.10 -12.69
CA VAL A 46 -13.43 -2.71 -11.86
C VAL A 46 -12.11 -2.86 -12.63
N ASN A 47 -12.18 -3.14 -13.93
CA ASN A 47 -11.01 -3.37 -14.77
C ASN A 47 -10.14 -2.10 -14.93
N TRP A 48 -10.77 -0.94 -15.15
CA TRP A 48 -10.05 0.33 -15.24
C TRP A 48 -9.40 0.73 -13.92
N ARG A 49 -10.10 0.52 -12.81
CA ARG A 49 -9.55 0.77 -11.47
C ARG A 49 -8.31 -0.08 -11.24
N PHE A 50 -8.40 -1.40 -11.50
CA PHE A 50 -7.29 -2.32 -11.37
C PHE A 50 -6.10 -1.94 -12.25
N PHE A 51 -6.35 -1.53 -13.49
CA PHE A 51 -5.31 -1.10 -14.43
C PHE A 51 -4.55 0.13 -13.95
N PHE A 52 -5.25 1.19 -13.54
CA PHE A 52 -4.60 2.40 -13.03
C PHE A 52 -3.85 2.16 -11.73
N GLN A 53 -4.41 1.38 -10.80
CA GLN A 53 -3.72 0.99 -9.57
C GLN A 53 -2.42 0.23 -9.88
N SER A 54 -2.44 -0.68 -10.84
CA SER A 54 -1.26 -1.45 -11.25
C SER A 54 -0.14 -0.56 -11.77
N ILE A 55 -0.46 0.42 -12.61
CA ILE A 55 0.53 1.36 -13.15
C ILE A 55 1.16 2.21 -12.04
N ILE A 56 0.33 2.74 -11.14
CA ILE A 56 0.83 3.59 -10.05
C ILE A 56 1.72 2.80 -9.11
N LEU A 57 1.30 1.60 -8.69
CA LEU A 57 2.08 0.76 -7.79
C LEU A 57 3.37 0.26 -8.45
N PHE A 58 3.32 -0.10 -9.72
CA PHE A 58 4.53 -0.48 -10.45
C PHE A 58 5.52 0.69 -10.54
N SER A 59 5.06 1.88 -10.88
CA SER A 59 5.90 3.08 -10.92
C SER A 59 6.48 3.38 -9.53
N PHE A 60 5.69 3.26 -8.46
CA PHE A 60 6.16 3.44 -7.10
C PHE A 60 7.29 2.46 -6.76
N VAL A 61 7.09 1.15 -6.93
CA VAL A 61 8.11 0.13 -6.63
C VAL A 61 9.37 0.34 -7.47
N PHE A 62 9.21 0.69 -8.75
CA PHE A 62 10.33 0.91 -9.67
C PHE A 62 11.20 2.09 -9.27
N PHE A 63 10.59 3.24 -8.94
CA PHE A 63 11.32 4.45 -8.61
C PHE A 63 11.88 4.49 -7.18
N THR A 64 11.25 3.76 -6.24
CA THR A 64 11.72 3.69 -4.85
C THR A 64 12.63 2.49 -4.59
N GLU A 65 12.77 1.59 -5.57
CA GLU A 65 13.54 0.34 -5.44
C GLU A 65 13.11 -0.53 -4.25
N THR A 66 11.90 -0.30 -3.72
CA THR A 66 11.32 -1.03 -2.58
C THR A 66 10.74 -2.36 -3.04
N ASN A 67 11.59 -3.26 -3.52
CA ASN A 67 11.20 -4.55 -4.04
C ASN A 67 11.54 -5.70 -3.07
N VAL A 68 10.69 -6.73 -3.08
CA VAL A 68 10.89 -7.95 -2.29
C VAL A 68 11.97 -8.81 -2.94
N VAL A 69 13.12 -8.93 -2.28
CA VAL A 69 14.28 -9.70 -2.79
C VAL A 69 14.24 -11.17 -2.33
N SER A 70 13.67 -11.45 -1.15
CA SER A 70 13.61 -12.81 -0.61
C SER A 70 12.32 -13.06 0.16
N ILE A 71 11.73 -14.23 -0.07
CA ILE A 71 10.57 -14.77 0.67
C ILE A 71 10.92 -16.07 1.41
N ARG A 72 12.22 -16.39 1.49
CA ARG A 72 12.77 -17.61 2.13
C ARG A 72 12.32 -18.91 1.47
N ILE A 73 12.04 -18.90 0.17
CA ILE A 73 11.78 -20.08 -0.65
C ILE A 73 12.84 -20.10 -1.75
N ASN A 74 13.83 -20.99 -1.65
CA ASN A 74 15.02 -21.02 -2.50
C ASN A 74 14.72 -20.95 -4.00
N PHE A 75 13.66 -21.64 -4.46
CA PHE A 75 13.25 -21.62 -5.86
C PHE A 75 12.77 -20.24 -6.31
N LEU A 76 11.96 -19.56 -5.50
CA LEU A 76 11.43 -18.23 -5.82
C LEU A 76 12.48 -17.14 -5.63
N ASP A 77 13.33 -17.26 -4.61
CA ASP A 77 14.40 -16.31 -4.33
C ASP A 77 15.40 -16.23 -5.50
N TYR A 78 15.64 -17.38 -6.18
CA TYR A 78 16.48 -17.39 -7.38
C TYR A 78 15.94 -16.46 -8.48
N TYR A 79 14.63 -16.44 -8.71
CA TYR A 79 14.00 -15.54 -9.69
C TYR A 79 13.87 -14.10 -9.19
N LEU A 80 13.63 -13.91 -7.89
CA LEU A 80 13.50 -12.60 -7.26
C LEU A 80 14.82 -11.80 -7.22
N ASN A 81 15.95 -12.45 -7.41
CA ASN A 81 17.24 -11.77 -7.61
C ASN A 81 17.26 -10.92 -8.89
N ASN A 82 16.37 -11.19 -9.85
CA ASN A 82 16.21 -10.33 -11.01
C ASN A 82 15.33 -9.13 -10.66
N PHE A 83 15.86 -7.92 -10.79
CA PHE A 83 15.17 -6.67 -10.46
C PHE A 83 13.77 -6.56 -11.08
N TRP A 84 13.61 -6.88 -12.35
CA TRP A 84 12.33 -6.79 -13.04
C TRP A 84 11.29 -7.76 -12.48
N ILE A 85 11.70 -9.00 -12.22
CA ILE A 85 10.81 -10.03 -11.65
C ILE A 85 10.41 -9.63 -10.24
N SER A 86 11.36 -9.13 -9.44
CA SER A 86 11.11 -8.64 -8.09
C SER A 86 10.13 -7.45 -8.09
N CYS A 87 10.30 -6.48 -8.99
CA CYS A 87 9.35 -5.36 -9.14
C CYS A 87 7.94 -5.82 -9.51
N PHE A 88 7.81 -6.73 -10.48
CA PHE A 88 6.50 -7.27 -10.85
C PHE A 88 5.86 -8.05 -9.71
N PHE A 89 6.62 -8.89 -9.01
CA PHE A 89 6.15 -9.66 -7.87
C PHE A 89 5.67 -8.74 -6.74
N THR A 90 6.47 -7.74 -6.38
CA THR A 90 6.11 -6.77 -5.33
C THR A 90 4.85 -6.00 -5.70
N THR A 91 4.76 -5.52 -6.94
CA THR A 91 3.56 -4.84 -7.44
C THR A 91 2.33 -5.74 -7.35
N PHE A 92 2.45 -6.99 -7.74
CA PHE A 92 1.39 -7.98 -7.65
C PHE A 92 0.92 -8.20 -6.20
N CYS A 93 1.85 -8.34 -5.26
CA CYS A 93 1.52 -8.44 -3.83
C CYS A 93 0.79 -7.20 -3.30
N LEU A 94 1.24 -6.00 -3.68
CA LEU A 94 0.60 -4.75 -3.28
C LEU A 94 -0.83 -4.61 -3.85
N ILE A 95 -1.05 -5.02 -5.09
CA ILE A 95 -2.37 -5.02 -5.72
C ILE A 95 -3.31 -5.97 -5.01
N ILE A 96 -2.86 -7.19 -4.69
CA ILE A 96 -3.67 -8.16 -3.94
C ILE A 96 -4.01 -7.60 -2.57
N MET A 97 -3.06 -7.01 -1.87
CA MET A 97 -3.27 -6.41 -0.56
C MET A 97 -4.31 -5.28 -0.65
N LEU A 98 -4.17 -4.38 -1.59
CA LEU A 98 -5.04 -3.21 -1.76
C LEU A 98 -6.48 -3.62 -2.14
N ASN A 99 -6.65 -4.58 -3.04
CA ASN A 99 -7.98 -5.05 -3.42
C ASN A 99 -8.56 -6.04 -2.40
N GLY A 100 -7.72 -6.84 -1.74
CA GLY A 100 -8.13 -7.74 -0.65
C GLY A 100 -8.71 -6.97 0.53
N THR A 101 -8.08 -5.86 0.93
CA THR A 101 -8.60 -4.99 1.98
C THR A 101 -9.98 -4.41 1.63
N ASN A 102 -10.20 -4.05 0.37
CA ASN A 102 -11.50 -3.58 -0.12
C ASN A 102 -12.61 -4.64 0.01
N PHE A 103 -12.29 -5.92 -0.22
CA PHE A 103 -13.24 -7.02 -0.02
C PHE A 103 -13.60 -7.22 1.46
N ILE A 104 -12.62 -7.12 2.34
CA ILE A 104 -12.79 -7.30 3.78
C ILE A 104 -13.58 -6.13 4.38
N ASP A 105 -13.44 -4.92 3.83
CA ASP A 105 -14.16 -3.72 4.30
C ASP A 105 -15.68 -3.80 4.07
N GLY A 106 -16.14 -4.66 3.17
CA GLY A 106 -17.56 -5.00 3.02
C GLY A 106 -18.21 -5.57 4.30
N LEU A 107 -17.43 -5.93 5.31
CA LEU A 107 -17.89 -6.50 6.59
C LEU A 107 -17.74 -5.50 7.77
N ASN A 108 -18.13 -4.23 7.56
CA ASN A 108 -18.30 -3.20 8.60
C ASN A 108 -17.25 -3.20 9.73
N GLY A 109 -16.08 -2.63 9.47
CA GLY A 109 -15.06 -2.39 10.50
C GLY A 109 -14.12 -3.56 10.78
N LEU A 110 -14.17 -4.64 10.02
CA LEU A 110 -13.29 -5.79 10.20
C LEU A 110 -11.84 -5.42 9.91
N ILE A 111 -11.58 -4.56 8.92
CA ILE A 111 -10.23 -4.04 8.62
C ILE A 111 -9.70 -3.22 9.78
N ILE A 112 -10.53 -2.34 10.35
CA ILE A 112 -10.12 -1.50 11.47
C ILE A 112 -9.71 -2.36 12.66
N SER A 113 -10.50 -3.38 13.01
CA SER A 113 -10.18 -4.28 14.11
C SER A 113 -8.90 -5.09 13.83
N TYR A 114 -8.72 -5.59 12.63
CA TYR A 114 -7.52 -6.31 12.21
C TYR A 114 -6.28 -5.42 12.27
N SER A 115 -6.35 -4.20 11.76
CA SER A 115 -5.25 -3.22 11.79
C SER A 115 -4.87 -2.85 13.23
N LEU A 116 -5.85 -2.66 14.10
CA LEU A 116 -5.61 -2.38 15.53
C LEU A 116 -4.91 -3.54 16.23
N ILE A 117 -5.28 -4.79 15.93
CA ILE A 117 -4.63 -5.96 16.51
C ILE A 117 -3.17 -6.04 16.04
N ILE A 118 -2.89 -5.82 14.75
CA ILE A 118 -1.52 -5.80 14.22
C ILE A 118 -0.69 -4.70 14.89
N ILE A 119 -1.20 -3.47 14.95
CA ILE A 119 -0.52 -2.34 15.59
C ILE A 119 -0.23 -2.66 17.07
N PHE A 120 -1.19 -3.24 17.77
CA PHE A 120 -1.02 -3.64 19.17
C PHE A 120 0.07 -4.71 19.34
N ILE A 121 0.12 -5.73 18.45
CA ILE A 121 1.16 -6.77 18.49
C ILE A 121 2.53 -6.15 18.19
N LEU A 122 2.66 -5.31 17.16
CA LEU A 122 3.91 -4.64 16.81
C LEU A 122 4.41 -3.75 17.94
N TYR A 123 3.50 -3.02 18.60
CA TYR A 123 3.81 -2.22 19.76
C TYR A 123 4.33 -3.07 20.94
N ARG A 124 3.66 -4.18 21.25
CA ARG A 124 4.05 -5.09 22.34
C ARG A 124 5.39 -5.78 22.08
N LEU A 125 5.72 -6.04 20.83
CA LEU A 125 7.02 -6.63 20.42
C LEU A 125 8.15 -5.59 20.32
N ASN A 126 7.91 -4.32 20.63
CA ASN A 126 8.85 -3.20 20.41
C ASN A 126 9.38 -3.08 18.98
N LEU A 127 8.74 -3.73 18.01
CA LEU A 127 9.15 -3.70 16.61
C LEU A 127 8.86 -2.35 15.94
N ILE A 128 7.96 -1.56 16.50
CA ILE A 128 7.63 -0.22 15.99
C ILE A 128 8.87 0.69 16.04
N ASN A 129 9.63 0.65 17.13
CA ASN A 129 10.83 1.47 17.27
C ASN A 129 11.94 1.07 16.27
N LEU A 130 12.07 -0.23 15.97
CA LEU A 130 12.98 -0.74 14.95
C LEU A 130 12.56 -0.30 13.55
N PHE A 131 11.26 -0.35 13.24
CA PHE A 131 10.72 0.06 11.96
C PHE A 131 10.93 1.54 11.66
N PHE A 132 10.76 2.41 12.67
CA PHE A 132 10.99 3.86 12.52
C PHE A 132 12.47 4.25 12.59
N SER A 133 13.35 3.46 13.24
CA SER A 133 14.79 3.72 13.23
C SER A 133 15.41 3.45 11.86
N ASP A 134 14.95 2.44 11.16
CA ASP A 134 15.46 2.09 9.82
C ASP A 134 15.00 3.08 8.74
N ILE A 135 13.83 3.70 8.90
CA ILE A 135 13.33 4.75 8.01
C ILE A 135 14.15 6.04 8.13
N ASN A 136 14.71 6.33 9.30
CA ASN A 136 15.54 7.53 9.53
C ASN A 136 17.01 7.34 9.07
N LEU A 137 17.39 6.16 8.58
CA LEU A 137 18.73 5.85 8.08
C LEU A 137 18.83 5.82 6.54
N LEU A 138 17.73 6.02 5.84
CA LEU A 138 17.63 6.15 4.38
C LEU A 138 17.34 7.59 3.99
#